data_6964d755199227c3dc60cbdc2c5ee8dd
#
_entry.id   6964d755199227c3dc60cbdc2c5ee8dd
#
_cell.length_a   1.000
_cell.length_b   1.000
_cell.length_c   1.000
_cell.angle_alpha   90.00
_cell.angle_beta   90.00
_cell.angle_gamma   90.00
#
_symmetry.space_group_name_H-M   'P 1'
#
loop_
_entity.id
_entity.type
_entity.pdbx_description
1 polymer ?
#
loop_
_entity_poly.entity_id
_entity_poly.type
_entity_poly.pdbx_seq_one_letter_code
_entity_poly.pdbx_strand_id
1 'polypeptide(L)'
;MKILSITAQKPHSTGSGVYLTELVKNWAEAGHEQSVVGGIYEEDQVDFPDGVKFYPVFYHTEALPFAITGMSDEMPYESTCYKDLTSEMLGQFREIFCRTIEDAVRELNPDVIVCHHLYLLAAMVREWYPGKKIIAICHGSDLRQIEKNTLEREYIKERIRQLDGVIALHREQKKEIERIFQVKEEKIKVAGVGYNDKIFFQTGEKREKKESFQIIFAGKVSEKKGVCSLLRAFSYLPYPKEKLKVVLAGGHGPEEEYEQIQQLAIECHYPVQFLGMLSQAELAEQFRQSDVFILPSFFEGLALVNIEAMACGCKVVCSDIPGMKDWFEENVPGEQITFVKLPRMENTDEPVAEELPAFEQRLAEALRQKLEQTEEETPQLSQISWRKISECVLR
;
A
#
# COMPACT_ATOMS: atom_id res chain seq x y z
N MET A 1 -15.45 -8.43 20.99
CA MET A 1 -15.57 -9.44 19.92
C MET A 1 -14.26 -10.21 19.81
N LYS A 2 -14.32 -11.41 19.26
CA LYS A 2 -13.16 -12.24 18.91
C LYS A 2 -12.87 -12.11 17.43
N ILE A 3 -11.73 -11.61 17.06
CA ILE A 3 -11.38 -11.28 15.66
C ILE A 3 -10.15 -12.09 15.23
N LEU A 4 -10.25 -12.80 14.12
CA LEU A 4 -9.13 -13.48 13.49
C LEU A 4 -8.75 -12.75 12.20
N SER A 5 -7.57 -12.14 12.18
CA SER A 5 -7.00 -11.52 10.98
C SER A 5 -6.12 -12.50 10.21
N ILE A 6 -6.25 -12.55 8.88
CA ILE A 6 -5.53 -13.51 8.03
C ILE A 6 -4.90 -12.81 6.85
N THR A 7 -3.62 -13.08 6.62
CA THR A 7 -2.88 -12.66 5.42
C THR A 7 -1.92 -13.75 4.96
N ALA A 8 -1.69 -13.86 3.65
CA ALA A 8 -0.66 -14.73 3.10
C ALA A 8 0.74 -14.08 3.10
N GLN A 9 0.79 -12.78 3.38
CA GLN A 9 1.98 -11.93 3.24
C GLN A 9 2.56 -11.55 4.60
N LYS A 10 3.75 -10.94 4.57
CA LYS A 10 4.39 -10.40 5.78
C LYS A 10 3.56 -9.26 6.37
N PRO A 11 3.17 -9.31 7.65
CA PRO A 11 2.72 -8.13 8.38
C PRO A 11 3.79 -7.03 8.34
N HIS A 12 3.39 -5.76 8.45
CA HIS A 12 4.25 -4.55 8.50
C HIS A 12 5.05 -4.19 7.23
N SER A 13 5.22 -5.12 6.28
CA SER A 13 6.20 -4.93 5.20
C SER A 13 5.67 -4.24 3.93
N THR A 14 4.36 -4.09 3.81
CA THR A 14 3.69 -3.48 2.64
C THR A 14 2.54 -2.61 3.10
N GLY A 15 1.94 -1.83 2.20
CA GLY A 15 0.74 -1.05 2.52
C GLY A 15 -0.40 -1.91 3.09
N SER A 16 -0.61 -3.12 2.57
CA SER A 16 -1.59 -4.07 3.12
C SER A 16 -1.18 -4.63 4.48
N GLY A 17 0.12 -4.87 4.69
CA GLY A 17 0.66 -5.28 5.98
C GLY A 17 0.52 -4.20 7.05
N VAL A 18 0.79 -2.94 6.70
CA VAL A 18 0.56 -1.78 7.59
C VAL A 18 -0.93 -1.65 7.91
N TYR A 19 -1.80 -1.78 6.90
CA TYR A 19 -3.26 -1.74 7.11
C TYR A 19 -3.72 -2.80 8.12
N LEU A 20 -3.25 -4.05 7.98
CA LEU A 20 -3.54 -5.13 8.92
C LEU A 20 -3.10 -4.76 10.33
N THR A 21 -1.84 -4.33 10.49
CA THR A 21 -1.28 -4.08 11.82
C THR A 21 -1.92 -2.89 12.51
N GLU A 22 -2.28 -1.85 11.78
CA GLU A 22 -3.00 -0.72 12.34
C GLU A 22 -4.44 -1.08 12.76
N LEU A 23 -5.14 -1.94 11.99
CA LEU A 23 -6.43 -2.48 12.44
C LEU A 23 -6.28 -3.28 13.74
N VAL A 24 -5.30 -4.19 13.80
CA VAL A 24 -5.03 -5.01 14.99
C VAL A 24 -4.74 -4.14 16.22
N LYS A 25 -3.92 -3.09 16.07
CA LYS A 25 -3.64 -2.13 17.16
C LYS A 25 -4.91 -1.44 17.66
N ASN A 26 -5.72 -0.91 16.75
CA ASN A 26 -6.94 -0.19 17.10
C ASN A 26 -7.99 -1.11 17.72
N TRP A 27 -8.11 -2.36 17.26
CA TRP A 27 -9.00 -3.34 17.89
C TRP A 27 -8.49 -3.80 19.27
N ALA A 28 -7.18 -3.87 19.49
CA ALA A 28 -6.61 -4.15 20.80
C ALA A 28 -6.90 -3.00 21.78
N GLU A 29 -6.70 -1.74 21.35
CA GLU A 29 -7.07 -0.55 22.14
C GLU A 29 -8.57 -0.50 22.46
N ALA A 30 -9.42 -1.02 21.57
CA ALA A 30 -10.87 -1.15 21.79
C ALA A 30 -11.27 -2.36 22.65
N GLY A 31 -10.30 -3.17 23.12
CA GLY A 31 -10.53 -4.30 24.02
C GLY A 31 -11.06 -5.56 23.32
N HIS A 32 -10.81 -5.73 22.01
CA HIS A 32 -11.16 -6.94 21.28
C HIS A 32 -10.11 -8.05 21.52
N GLU A 33 -10.57 -9.29 21.68
CA GLU A 33 -9.71 -10.47 21.72
C GLU A 33 -9.32 -10.85 20.29
N GLN A 34 -8.02 -11.06 20.02
CA GLN A 34 -7.54 -11.18 18.66
C GLN A 34 -6.50 -12.27 18.48
N SER A 35 -6.49 -12.83 17.27
CA SER A 35 -5.37 -13.60 16.75
C SER A 35 -5.07 -13.19 15.31
N VAL A 36 -3.83 -13.40 14.89
CA VAL A 36 -3.37 -13.10 13.53
C VAL A 36 -2.70 -14.34 12.94
N VAL A 37 -3.05 -14.69 11.71
CA VAL A 37 -2.33 -15.66 10.88
C VAL A 37 -1.62 -14.91 9.77
N GLY A 38 -0.31 -15.13 9.58
CA GLY A 38 0.45 -14.43 8.56
C GLY A 38 1.65 -15.21 8.05
N GLY A 39 1.99 -15.02 6.76
CA GLY A 39 3.19 -15.59 6.14
C GLY A 39 4.44 -14.82 6.54
N ILE A 40 5.48 -15.52 6.97
CA ILE A 40 6.78 -14.94 7.35
C ILE A 40 7.93 -15.89 6.99
N TYR A 41 9.16 -15.39 7.08
CA TYR A 41 10.39 -16.18 7.15
C TYR A 41 10.84 -16.37 8.61
N GLU A 42 11.72 -17.32 8.87
CA GLU A 42 12.20 -17.61 10.24
C GLU A 42 12.93 -16.43 10.88
N GLU A 43 13.62 -15.62 10.06
CA GLU A 43 14.35 -14.43 10.52
C GLU A 43 13.47 -13.20 10.77
N ASP A 44 12.20 -13.22 10.34
CA ASP A 44 11.32 -12.07 10.49
C ASP A 44 10.87 -11.87 11.93
N GLN A 45 10.94 -10.63 12.39
CA GLN A 45 10.36 -10.21 13.65
C GLN A 45 9.02 -9.55 13.42
N VAL A 46 7.99 -10.09 14.02
CA VAL A 46 6.62 -9.56 13.94
C VAL A 46 6.16 -9.19 15.34
N ASP A 47 5.83 -7.92 15.53
CA ASP A 47 5.39 -7.38 16.80
C ASP A 47 3.91 -6.95 16.74
N PHE A 48 3.10 -7.54 17.62
CA PHE A 48 1.70 -7.18 17.82
C PHE A 48 1.46 -6.73 19.26
N PRO A 49 0.39 -5.96 19.54
CA PRO A 49 0.04 -5.58 20.91
C PRO A 49 -0.07 -6.78 21.87
N ASP A 50 0.21 -6.54 23.14
CA ASP A 50 0.07 -7.56 24.20
C ASP A 50 -1.32 -8.21 24.15
N GLY A 51 -1.35 -9.53 24.25
CA GLY A 51 -2.58 -10.33 24.20
C GLY A 51 -3.05 -10.71 22.78
N VAL A 52 -2.44 -10.21 21.73
CA VAL A 52 -2.69 -10.65 20.35
C VAL A 52 -1.82 -11.85 20.04
N LYS A 53 -2.44 -13.00 19.80
CA LYS A 53 -1.69 -14.22 19.47
C LYS A 53 -1.39 -14.28 17.98
N PHE A 54 -0.12 -14.46 17.62
CA PHE A 54 0.33 -14.64 16.25
C PHE A 54 0.55 -16.12 15.94
N TYR A 55 0.03 -16.56 14.80
CA TYR A 55 0.20 -17.90 14.23
C TYR A 55 0.98 -17.76 12.92
N PRO A 56 2.31 -17.95 12.96
CA PRO A 56 3.14 -17.81 11.78
C PRO A 56 2.95 -18.98 10.80
N VAL A 57 2.94 -18.67 9.53
CA VAL A 57 3.12 -19.62 8.43
C VAL A 57 4.51 -19.39 7.85
N PHE A 58 5.42 -20.29 8.17
CA PHE A 58 6.82 -20.20 7.75
C PHE A 58 7.02 -20.71 6.34
N TYR A 59 7.55 -19.84 5.48
CA TYR A 59 8.03 -20.18 4.15
C TYR A 59 9.52 -20.50 4.16
N HIS A 60 10.07 -21.00 3.07
CA HIS A 60 11.43 -21.58 2.97
C HIS A 60 11.66 -22.74 3.95
N THR A 61 10.60 -23.52 4.21
CA THR A 61 10.64 -24.72 5.04
C THR A 61 10.43 -25.98 4.20
N GLU A 62 10.62 -27.16 4.77
CA GLU A 62 10.29 -28.41 4.09
C GLU A 62 8.81 -28.48 3.67
N ALA A 63 7.92 -27.89 4.45
CA ALA A 63 6.47 -27.86 4.19
C ALA A 63 6.04 -26.80 3.15
N LEU A 64 6.73 -25.66 3.10
CA LEU A 64 6.56 -24.59 2.11
C LEU A 64 7.93 -24.19 1.54
N PRO A 65 8.49 -24.95 0.58
CA PRO A 65 9.88 -24.77 0.13
C PRO A 65 10.10 -23.59 -0.84
N PHE A 66 9.11 -22.74 -1.00
CA PHE A 66 9.14 -21.57 -1.88
C PHE A 66 8.99 -20.29 -1.08
N ALA A 67 9.24 -19.16 -1.74
CA ALA A 67 9.14 -17.83 -1.13
C ALA A 67 7.67 -17.40 -0.91
N ILE A 68 7.45 -16.46 0.00
CA ILE A 68 6.12 -15.92 0.32
C ILE A 68 5.37 -15.50 -0.93
N THR A 69 4.09 -15.90 -1.05
CA THR A 69 3.26 -15.54 -2.20
C THR A 69 2.99 -14.04 -2.24
N GLY A 70 3.43 -13.38 -3.33
CA GLY A 70 3.33 -11.93 -3.51
C GLY A 70 2.09 -11.50 -4.27
N MET A 71 1.39 -10.48 -3.78
CA MET A 71 0.27 -9.83 -4.49
C MET A 71 0.73 -8.79 -5.53
N SER A 72 2.02 -8.60 -5.67
CA SER A 72 2.64 -7.83 -6.74
C SER A 72 3.64 -8.70 -7.47
N ASP A 73 3.91 -8.40 -8.76
CA ASP A 73 4.95 -9.10 -9.53
C ASP A 73 6.32 -8.93 -8.87
N GLU A 74 6.46 -7.86 -8.07
CA GLU A 74 7.63 -7.54 -7.29
C GLU A 74 7.23 -7.09 -5.89
N MET A 75 7.76 -7.76 -4.87
CA MET A 75 7.57 -7.42 -3.46
C MET A 75 8.86 -6.79 -2.89
N PRO A 76 8.80 -6.06 -1.76
CA PRO A 76 9.99 -5.53 -1.09
C PRO A 76 10.82 -6.61 -0.36
N TYR A 77 10.51 -7.86 -0.58
CA TYR A 77 11.19 -9.06 -0.08
C TYR A 77 11.08 -10.17 -1.13
N GLU A 78 11.90 -11.19 -1.01
CA GLU A 78 11.83 -12.35 -1.90
C GLU A 78 10.42 -12.94 -1.91
N SER A 79 9.87 -13.18 -3.10
CA SER A 79 8.49 -13.64 -3.21
C SER A 79 8.25 -14.49 -4.44
N THR A 80 7.27 -15.38 -4.34
CA THR A 80 6.75 -16.18 -5.45
C THR A 80 5.51 -15.52 -6.02
N CYS A 81 5.47 -15.20 -7.31
CA CYS A 81 4.24 -14.70 -7.94
C CYS A 81 3.18 -15.80 -7.94
N TYR A 82 1.92 -15.43 -7.71
CA TYR A 82 0.81 -16.40 -7.77
C TYR A 82 0.70 -17.13 -9.12
N LYS A 83 1.05 -16.47 -10.24
CA LYS A 83 1.04 -17.07 -11.58
C LYS A 83 2.06 -18.22 -11.73
N ASP A 84 3.09 -18.23 -10.89
CA ASP A 84 4.19 -19.20 -10.95
C ASP A 84 3.99 -20.37 -9.97
N LEU A 85 2.89 -20.36 -9.20
CA LEU A 85 2.55 -21.48 -8.32
C LEU A 85 2.20 -22.73 -9.13
N THR A 86 2.96 -23.79 -8.93
CA THR A 86 2.62 -25.13 -9.46
C THR A 86 1.47 -25.74 -8.67
N SER A 87 0.86 -26.80 -9.20
CA SER A 87 -0.20 -27.55 -8.49
C SER A 87 0.30 -28.15 -7.16
N GLU A 88 1.56 -28.53 -7.08
CA GLU A 88 2.21 -29.01 -5.85
C GLU A 88 2.33 -27.89 -4.82
N MET A 89 2.90 -26.74 -5.20
CA MET A 89 3.02 -25.57 -4.34
C MET A 89 1.65 -25.07 -3.84
N LEU A 90 0.63 -25.10 -4.71
CA LEU A 90 -0.74 -24.77 -4.36
C LEU A 90 -1.32 -25.75 -3.32
N GLY A 91 -1.04 -27.05 -3.46
CA GLY A 91 -1.42 -28.07 -2.50
C GLY A 91 -0.78 -27.84 -1.13
N GLN A 92 0.53 -27.60 -1.10
CA GLN A 92 1.28 -27.28 0.11
C GLN A 92 0.77 -25.99 0.79
N PHE A 93 0.57 -24.93 0.01
CA PHE A 93 -0.01 -23.67 0.50
C PHE A 93 -1.36 -23.92 1.16
N ARG A 94 -2.26 -24.65 0.48
CA ARG A 94 -3.60 -24.97 0.97
C ARG A 94 -3.53 -25.76 2.29
N GLU A 95 -2.71 -26.78 2.37
CA GLU A 95 -2.58 -27.65 3.54
C GLU A 95 -2.07 -26.87 4.76
N ILE A 96 -0.98 -26.13 4.61
CA ILE A 96 -0.35 -25.44 5.74
C ILE A 96 -1.24 -24.28 6.25
N PHE A 97 -1.80 -23.47 5.36
CA PHE A 97 -2.74 -22.42 5.78
C PHE A 97 -4.00 -22.99 6.42
N CYS A 98 -4.56 -24.08 5.87
CA CYS A 98 -5.73 -24.72 6.46
C CYS A 98 -5.47 -25.16 7.90
N ARG A 99 -4.37 -25.86 8.14
CA ARG A 99 -3.96 -26.36 9.46
C ARG A 99 -3.69 -25.23 10.45
N THR A 100 -2.93 -24.21 10.03
CA THR A 100 -2.60 -23.07 10.91
C THR A 100 -3.86 -22.26 11.27
N ILE A 101 -4.76 -22.03 10.29
CA ILE A 101 -6.02 -21.32 10.52
C ILE A 101 -6.96 -22.15 11.39
N GLU A 102 -6.99 -23.49 11.21
CA GLU A 102 -7.82 -24.38 12.06
C GLU A 102 -7.38 -24.30 13.53
N ASP A 103 -6.07 -24.28 13.82
CA ASP A 103 -5.54 -24.11 15.16
C ASP A 103 -5.96 -22.74 15.74
N ALA A 104 -5.84 -21.66 14.97
CA ALA A 104 -6.26 -20.33 15.39
C ALA A 104 -7.78 -20.24 15.63
N VAL A 105 -8.59 -20.81 14.76
CA VAL A 105 -10.07 -20.84 14.90
C VAL A 105 -10.49 -21.68 16.09
N ARG A 106 -9.87 -22.85 16.32
CA ARG A 106 -10.17 -23.71 17.44
C ARG A 106 -9.89 -23.04 18.78
N GLU A 107 -8.77 -22.31 18.89
CA GLU A 107 -8.37 -21.66 20.13
C GLU A 107 -9.14 -20.36 20.39
N LEU A 108 -9.24 -19.48 19.40
CA LEU A 108 -9.92 -18.19 19.55
C LEU A 108 -11.46 -18.32 19.48
N ASN A 109 -11.97 -19.23 18.65
CA ASN A 109 -13.39 -19.31 18.24
C ASN A 109 -13.93 -17.93 17.79
N PRO A 110 -13.43 -17.37 16.68
CA PRO A 110 -13.69 -16.00 16.28
C PRO A 110 -15.17 -15.74 15.94
N ASP A 111 -15.65 -14.54 16.32
CA ASP A 111 -16.94 -13.99 15.89
C ASP A 111 -16.88 -13.56 14.43
N VAL A 112 -15.72 -13.07 13.99
CA VAL A 112 -15.46 -12.62 12.62
C VAL A 112 -14.03 -12.97 12.19
N ILE A 113 -13.90 -13.38 10.93
CA ILE A 113 -12.60 -13.58 10.26
C ILE A 113 -12.43 -12.43 9.28
N VAL A 114 -11.29 -11.73 9.34
CA VAL A 114 -10.92 -10.64 8.45
C VAL A 114 -9.75 -11.07 7.58
N CYS A 115 -9.98 -11.25 6.28
CA CYS A 115 -8.95 -11.63 5.32
C CYS A 115 -8.39 -10.38 4.63
N HIS A 116 -7.08 -10.31 4.49
CA HIS A 116 -6.43 -9.30 3.68
C HIS A 116 -6.20 -9.85 2.27
N HIS A 117 -6.63 -9.08 1.28
CA HIS A 117 -6.77 -9.35 -0.14
C HIS A 117 -7.98 -10.22 -0.54
N LEU A 118 -8.64 -9.80 -1.59
CA LEU A 118 -9.72 -10.55 -2.27
C LEU A 118 -9.11 -11.55 -3.26
N TYR A 119 -8.39 -12.53 -2.74
CA TYR A 119 -7.67 -13.47 -3.59
C TYR A 119 -7.73 -14.90 -3.02
N LEU A 120 -6.79 -15.75 -3.42
CA LEU A 120 -6.77 -17.19 -3.20
C LEU A 120 -7.03 -17.59 -1.74
N LEU A 121 -6.30 -16.99 -0.77
CA LEU A 121 -6.44 -17.36 0.64
C LEU A 121 -7.84 -17.00 1.19
N ALA A 122 -8.37 -15.84 0.86
CA ALA A 122 -9.74 -15.46 1.28
C ALA A 122 -10.79 -16.39 0.68
N ALA A 123 -10.61 -16.85 -0.57
CA ALA A 123 -11.46 -17.84 -1.21
C ALA A 123 -11.41 -19.19 -0.48
N MET A 124 -10.22 -19.66 -0.12
CA MET A 124 -10.02 -20.89 0.65
C MET A 124 -10.66 -20.79 2.05
N VAL A 125 -10.47 -19.66 2.76
CA VAL A 125 -11.08 -19.43 4.07
C VAL A 125 -12.61 -19.47 3.98
N ARG A 126 -13.21 -18.88 2.94
CA ARG A 126 -14.68 -18.98 2.70
C ARG A 126 -15.14 -20.41 2.49
N GLU A 127 -14.37 -21.22 1.78
CA GLU A 127 -14.67 -22.64 1.58
C GLU A 127 -14.58 -23.44 2.88
N TRP A 128 -13.52 -23.25 3.67
CA TRP A 128 -13.28 -24.00 4.90
C TRP A 128 -14.26 -23.67 6.03
N TYR A 129 -14.74 -22.41 6.08
CA TYR A 129 -15.61 -21.91 7.15
C TYR A 129 -16.91 -21.31 6.63
N PRO A 130 -17.79 -22.10 5.99
CA PRO A 130 -19.02 -21.58 5.41
C PRO A 130 -20.01 -20.99 6.42
N GLY A 131 -19.91 -21.37 7.69
CA GLY A 131 -20.76 -20.88 8.79
C GLY A 131 -20.20 -19.70 9.59
N LYS A 132 -18.97 -19.23 9.30
CA LYS A 132 -18.38 -18.07 10.00
C LYS A 132 -18.63 -16.79 9.22
N LYS A 133 -18.75 -15.65 9.94
CA LYS A 133 -18.75 -14.32 9.32
C LYS A 133 -17.35 -14.02 8.80
N ILE A 134 -17.21 -13.81 7.49
CA ILE A 134 -15.94 -13.53 6.83
C ILE A 134 -16.05 -12.23 6.04
N ILE A 135 -15.17 -11.30 6.37
CA ILE A 135 -14.99 -10.02 5.69
C ILE A 135 -13.61 -10.04 5.01
N ALA A 136 -13.51 -9.53 3.80
CA ALA A 136 -12.21 -9.37 3.16
C ALA A 136 -11.97 -7.92 2.72
N ILE A 137 -10.71 -7.48 2.82
CA ILE A 137 -10.27 -6.12 2.51
C ILE A 137 -9.54 -6.13 1.18
N CYS A 138 -10.01 -5.33 0.23
CA CYS A 138 -9.37 -5.11 -1.07
C CYS A 138 -8.24 -4.09 -0.92
N HIS A 139 -7.04 -4.41 -1.39
CA HIS A 139 -5.89 -3.51 -1.36
C HIS A 139 -5.48 -3.00 -2.74
N GLY A 140 -6.25 -3.32 -3.80
CA GLY A 140 -6.03 -2.89 -5.17
C GLY A 140 -5.18 -3.88 -5.99
N SER A 141 -4.08 -4.39 -5.45
CA SER A 141 -3.26 -5.40 -6.14
C SER A 141 -4.02 -6.69 -6.44
N ASP A 142 -5.00 -7.04 -5.63
CA ASP A 142 -5.91 -8.17 -5.80
C ASP A 142 -6.77 -8.06 -7.08
N LEU A 143 -7.28 -6.87 -7.39
CA LEU A 143 -8.02 -6.61 -8.64
C LEU A 143 -7.12 -6.82 -9.86
N ARG A 144 -5.90 -6.27 -9.81
CA ARG A 144 -4.90 -6.46 -10.84
C ARG A 144 -4.53 -7.93 -11.03
N GLN A 145 -4.30 -8.66 -9.94
CA GLN A 145 -3.91 -10.06 -9.98
C GLN A 145 -5.03 -10.93 -10.59
N ILE A 146 -6.29 -10.73 -10.22
CA ILE A 146 -7.40 -11.54 -10.75
C ILE A 146 -7.66 -11.27 -12.24
N GLU A 147 -7.32 -10.07 -12.74
CA GLU A 147 -7.45 -9.76 -14.16
C GLU A 147 -6.26 -10.29 -15.00
N LYS A 148 -5.03 -10.18 -14.47
CA LYS A 148 -3.82 -10.64 -15.20
C LYS A 148 -3.63 -12.15 -15.14
N ASN A 149 -3.97 -12.82 -14.04
CA ASN A 149 -3.67 -14.23 -13.80
C ASN A 149 -4.88 -15.13 -13.97
N THR A 150 -4.62 -16.36 -14.38
CA THR A 150 -5.65 -17.39 -14.59
C THR A 150 -5.72 -18.41 -13.45
N LEU A 151 -4.74 -18.41 -12.53
CA LEU A 151 -4.68 -19.35 -11.41
C LEU A 151 -5.96 -19.30 -10.59
N GLU A 152 -6.70 -20.41 -10.55
CA GLU A 152 -7.92 -20.60 -9.77
C GLU A 152 -8.94 -19.46 -9.90
N ARG A 153 -8.92 -18.69 -11.02
CA ARG A 153 -9.68 -17.44 -11.20
C ARG A 153 -11.17 -17.60 -10.93
N GLU A 154 -11.79 -18.62 -11.51
CA GLU A 154 -13.25 -18.83 -11.37
C GLU A 154 -13.59 -19.32 -9.96
N TYR A 155 -12.75 -20.17 -9.37
CA TYR A 155 -12.88 -20.59 -7.97
C TYR A 155 -12.80 -19.37 -7.03
N ILE A 156 -11.78 -18.51 -7.21
CA ILE A 156 -11.61 -17.30 -6.41
C ILE A 156 -12.85 -16.40 -6.53
N LYS A 157 -13.30 -16.09 -7.75
CA LYS A 157 -14.47 -15.25 -7.99
C LYS A 157 -15.73 -15.81 -7.32
N GLU A 158 -15.97 -17.12 -7.46
CA GLU A 158 -17.13 -17.77 -6.87
C GLU A 158 -17.12 -17.66 -5.34
N ARG A 159 -15.99 -17.92 -4.68
CA ARG A 159 -15.88 -17.86 -3.22
C ARG A 159 -15.90 -16.44 -2.68
N ILE A 160 -15.25 -15.48 -3.34
CA ILE A 160 -15.30 -14.06 -2.94
C ILE A 160 -16.74 -13.53 -2.99
N ARG A 161 -17.53 -13.90 -3.99
CA ARG A 161 -18.96 -13.55 -4.08
C ARG A 161 -19.78 -14.00 -2.86
N GLN A 162 -19.35 -15.06 -2.19
CA GLN A 162 -20.04 -15.66 -1.03
C GLN A 162 -19.63 -15.01 0.31
N LEU A 163 -18.66 -14.09 0.33
CA LEU A 163 -18.25 -13.38 1.55
C LEU A 163 -19.43 -12.62 2.18
N ASP A 164 -19.37 -12.44 3.49
CA ASP A 164 -20.38 -11.70 4.25
C ASP A 164 -20.20 -10.19 4.08
N GLY A 165 -18.97 -9.73 3.89
CA GLY A 165 -18.64 -8.34 3.61
C GLY A 165 -17.33 -8.19 2.85
N VAL A 166 -17.23 -7.11 2.10
CA VAL A 166 -16.02 -6.69 1.40
C VAL A 166 -15.75 -5.21 1.70
N ILE A 167 -14.51 -4.90 2.00
CA ILE A 167 -14.07 -3.52 2.24
C ILE A 167 -13.27 -3.03 1.04
N ALA A 168 -13.73 -1.92 0.47
CA ALA A 168 -13.04 -1.15 -0.55
C ALA A 168 -12.36 0.07 0.07
N LEU A 169 -11.29 0.56 -0.54
CA LEU A 169 -10.58 1.76 -0.07
C LEU A 169 -11.24 3.04 -0.60
N HIS A 170 -11.84 3.00 -1.80
CA HIS A 170 -12.51 4.14 -2.42
C HIS A 170 -13.66 3.68 -3.34
N ARG A 171 -14.48 4.64 -3.80
CA ARG A 171 -15.72 4.34 -4.56
C ARG A 171 -15.46 3.66 -5.90
N GLU A 172 -14.41 4.05 -6.63
CA GLU A 172 -14.08 3.40 -7.92
C GLU A 172 -13.67 1.93 -7.68
N GLN A 173 -12.87 1.66 -6.63
CA GLN A 173 -12.53 0.29 -6.26
C GLN A 173 -13.77 -0.54 -5.92
N LYS A 174 -14.78 0.05 -5.24
CA LYS A 174 -16.08 -0.61 -4.99
C LYS A 174 -16.73 -1.05 -6.30
N LYS A 175 -16.78 -0.17 -7.32
CA LYS A 175 -17.34 -0.51 -8.64
C LYS A 175 -16.58 -1.63 -9.34
N GLU A 176 -15.23 -1.60 -9.25
CA GLU A 176 -14.40 -2.65 -9.82
C GLU A 176 -14.58 -4.00 -9.12
N ILE A 177 -14.72 -4.02 -7.79
CA ILE A 177 -15.04 -5.24 -7.04
C ILE A 177 -16.39 -5.81 -7.49
N GLU A 178 -17.40 -4.97 -7.63
CA GLU A 178 -18.72 -5.37 -8.12
C GLU A 178 -18.63 -5.96 -9.55
N ARG A 179 -17.93 -5.29 -10.45
CA ARG A 179 -17.72 -5.71 -11.84
C ARG A 179 -16.99 -7.07 -11.93
N ILE A 180 -15.87 -7.21 -11.21
CA ILE A 180 -14.97 -8.35 -11.33
C ILE A 180 -15.52 -9.59 -10.60
N PHE A 181 -15.94 -9.43 -9.34
CA PHE A 181 -16.34 -10.53 -8.47
C PHE A 181 -17.86 -10.73 -8.43
N GLN A 182 -18.65 -9.80 -8.95
CA GLN A 182 -20.11 -9.82 -8.87
C GLN A 182 -20.62 -9.93 -7.42
N VAL A 183 -19.91 -9.31 -6.49
CA VAL A 183 -20.34 -9.13 -5.10
C VAL A 183 -21.48 -8.11 -5.11
N LYS A 184 -22.54 -8.35 -4.35
CA LYS A 184 -23.67 -7.43 -4.24
C LYS A 184 -23.24 -6.11 -3.61
N GLU A 185 -23.73 -4.99 -4.12
CA GLU A 185 -23.35 -3.64 -3.69
C GLU A 185 -23.50 -3.42 -2.19
N GLU A 186 -24.58 -3.94 -1.59
CA GLU A 186 -24.86 -3.82 -0.16
C GLU A 186 -23.85 -4.53 0.74
N LYS A 187 -23.04 -5.45 0.19
CA LYS A 187 -21.95 -6.13 0.90
C LYS A 187 -20.63 -5.40 0.79
N ILE A 188 -20.52 -4.38 -0.06
CA ILE A 188 -19.26 -3.66 -0.29
C ILE A 188 -19.33 -2.31 0.41
N LYS A 189 -18.47 -2.13 1.43
CA LYS A 189 -18.33 -0.86 2.16
C LYS A 189 -17.04 -0.16 1.76
N VAL A 190 -17.07 1.16 1.69
CA VAL A 190 -15.89 1.99 1.49
C VAL A 190 -15.39 2.45 2.86
N ALA A 191 -14.21 2.01 3.28
CA ALA A 191 -13.62 2.38 4.55
C ALA A 191 -12.48 3.41 4.44
N GLY A 192 -11.80 3.46 3.30
CA GLY A 192 -10.64 4.31 3.13
C GLY A 192 -9.38 3.77 3.76
N VAL A 193 -8.46 4.67 4.05
CA VAL A 193 -7.18 4.41 4.73
C VAL A 193 -7.01 5.39 5.89
N GLY A 194 -6.22 5.02 6.89
CA GLY A 194 -5.83 5.87 8.01
C GLY A 194 -4.34 6.15 8.01
N TYR A 195 -3.89 6.96 8.94
CA TYR A 195 -2.47 7.17 9.22
C TYR A 195 -2.24 7.16 10.74
N ASN A 196 -1.00 6.96 11.14
CA ASN A 196 -0.63 6.97 12.56
C ASN A 196 -0.23 8.39 12.98
N ASP A 197 -1.17 9.11 13.60
CA ASP A 197 -1.01 10.50 14.06
C ASP A 197 -0.02 10.66 15.22
N LYS A 198 0.37 9.57 15.88
CA LYS A 198 1.41 9.57 16.91
C LYS A 198 2.82 9.58 16.31
N ILE A 199 2.97 9.19 15.04
CA ILE A 199 4.25 9.15 14.31
C ILE A 199 4.32 10.27 13.28
N PHE A 200 3.27 10.42 12.47
CA PHE A 200 3.21 11.39 11.39
C PHE A 200 2.45 12.64 11.84
N PHE A 201 3.16 13.68 12.21
CA PHE A 201 2.60 14.95 12.67
C PHE A 201 3.58 16.10 12.44
N GLN A 202 3.08 17.33 12.42
CA GLN A 202 3.89 18.54 12.37
C GLN A 202 4.36 18.91 13.79
N THR A 203 5.64 19.21 13.98
CA THR A 203 6.20 19.57 15.30
C THR A 203 5.80 20.97 15.79
N GLY A 204 5.10 21.75 14.96
CA GLY A 204 4.71 23.12 15.30
C GLY A 204 5.85 24.16 15.21
N GLU A 205 7.06 23.71 14.98
CA GLU A 205 8.19 24.61 14.70
C GLU A 205 8.03 25.19 13.29
N LYS A 206 8.11 26.52 13.18
CA LYS A 206 8.13 27.15 11.86
C LYS A 206 9.36 26.65 11.12
N ARG A 207 9.14 26.08 9.95
CA ARG A 207 10.25 25.73 9.06
C ARG A 207 11.09 27.00 8.82
N GLU A 208 12.36 26.95 9.20
CA GLU A 208 13.27 28.01 8.84
C GLU A 208 13.30 28.18 7.32
N LYS A 209 13.40 29.42 6.82
CA LYS A 209 13.60 29.66 5.39
C LYS A 209 14.89 28.98 4.95
N LYS A 210 14.73 27.80 4.36
CA LYS A 210 15.87 27.04 3.83
C LYS A 210 16.46 27.74 2.61
N GLU A 211 17.77 27.69 2.46
CA GLU A 211 18.44 28.15 1.25
C GLU A 211 18.18 27.24 0.04
N SER A 212 17.76 25.98 0.28
CA SER A 212 17.46 24.97 -0.73
C SER A 212 16.21 24.17 -0.39
N PHE A 213 15.53 23.69 -1.39
CA PHE A 213 14.35 22.80 -1.28
C PHE A 213 14.76 21.34 -1.21
N GLN A 214 14.00 20.54 -0.47
CA GLN A 214 14.11 19.09 -0.48
C GLN A 214 12.82 18.46 -1.02
N ILE A 215 12.96 17.67 -2.08
CA ILE A 215 11.87 16.83 -2.62
C ILE A 215 12.13 15.41 -2.15
N ILE A 216 11.07 14.75 -1.63
CA ILE A 216 11.15 13.36 -1.21
C ILE A 216 10.16 12.50 -1.98
N PHE A 217 10.63 11.33 -2.40
CA PHE A 217 9.82 10.18 -2.81
C PHE A 217 9.92 9.12 -1.70
N ALA A 218 8.82 8.45 -1.38
CA ALA A 218 8.82 7.31 -0.48
C ALA A 218 7.96 6.18 -1.04
N GLY A 219 8.55 5.02 -1.20
CA GLY A 219 7.95 3.83 -1.78
C GLY A 219 9.01 2.92 -2.40
N LYS A 220 8.58 1.84 -3.05
CA LYS A 220 9.52 0.99 -3.79
C LYS A 220 10.19 1.80 -4.91
N VAL A 221 11.51 1.81 -4.94
CA VAL A 221 12.29 2.46 -6.00
C VAL A 221 12.22 1.60 -7.26
N SER A 222 11.29 1.92 -8.14
CA SER A 222 11.00 1.12 -9.36
C SER A 222 10.37 1.98 -10.45
N GLU A 223 10.42 1.51 -11.69
CA GLU A 223 9.81 2.15 -12.85
C GLU A 223 8.28 2.26 -12.70
N LYS A 224 7.62 1.21 -12.19
CA LYS A 224 6.16 1.20 -11.96
C LYS A 224 5.72 2.25 -10.92
N LYS A 225 6.61 2.65 -10.04
CA LYS A 225 6.39 3.77 -9.10
C LYS A 225 6.79 5.13 -9.69
N GLY A 226 7.11 5.17 -10.98
CA GLY A 226 7.39 6.38 -11.75
C GLY A 226 8.73 7.04 -11.41
N VAL A 227 9.67 6.33 -10.74
CA VAL A 227 10.94 6.91 -10.31
C VAL A 227 11.79 7.33 -11.50
N CYS A 228 11.80 6.56 -12.60
CA CYS A 228 12.51 6.94 -13.83
C CYS A 228 11.96 8.24 -14.42
N SER A 229 10.62 8.36 -14.51
CA SER A 229 9.98 9.59 -14.98
C SER A 229 10.22 10.77 -14.03
N LEU A 230 10.26 10.54 -12.72
CA LEU A 230 10.62 11.58 -11.75
C LEU A 230 12.03 12.11 -11.97
N LEU A 231 13.02 11.23 -12.11
CA LEU A 231 14.42 11.64 -12.32
C LEU A 231 14.59 12.43 -13.63
N ARG A 232 13.89 12.02 -14.70
CA ARG A 232 13.89 12.75 -15.97
C ARG A 232 13.15 14.09 -15.87
N ALA A 233 12.06 14.16 -15.10
CA ALA A 233 11.28 15.39 -14.91
C ALA A 233 12.12 16.52 -14.32
N PHE A 234 13.14 16.22 -13.50
CA PHE A 234 14.02 17.23 -12.92
C PHE A 234 14.81 18.02 -13.96
N SER A 235 15.03 17.50 -15.17
CA SER A 235 15.68 18.24 -16.26
C SER A 235 14.86 19.44 -16.75
N TYR A 236 13.57 19.49 -16.48
CA TYR A 236 12.68 20.58 -16.87
C TYR A 236 12.54 21.66 -15.77
N LEU A 237 13.14 21.47 -14.58
CA LEU A 237 13.08 22.46 -13.51
C LEU A 237 14.14 23.55 -13.68
N PRO A 238 13.78 24.84 -13.51
CA PRO A 238 14.68 25.96 -13.80
C PRO A 238 15.58 26.37 -12.62
N TYR A 239 15.74 25.51 -11.61
CA TYR A 239 16.51 25.89 -10.41
C TYR A 239 18.00 25.57 -10.54
N PRO A 240 18.90 26.37 -9.96
CA PRO A 240 20.32 26.02 -9.81
C PRO A 240 20.50 24.73 -9.01
N LYS A 241 21.56 23.98 -9.30
CA LYS A 241 21.83 22.66 -8.71
C LYS A 241 21.82 22.65 -7.19
N GLU A 242 22.35 23.69 -6.57
CA GLU A 242 22.46 23.87 -5.13
C GLU A 242 21.13 24.25 -4.44
N LYS A 243 20.12 24.60 -5.22
CA LYS A 243 18.80 25.01 -4.71
C LYS A 243 17.83 23.86 -4.48
N LEU A 244 18.16 22.65 -4.94
CA LEU A 244 17.26 21.51 -4.85
C LEU A 244 18.01 20.22 -4.53
N LYS A 245 17.47 19.44 -3.60
CA LYS A 245 17.96 18.11 -3.21
C LYS A 245 16.81 17.11 -3.36
N VAL A 246 17.11 15.92 -3.86
CA VAL A 246 16.16 14.83 -4.03
C VAL A 246 16.49 13.68 -3.08
N VAL A 247 15.49 13.15 -2.41
CA VAL A 247 15.61 12.03 -1.50
C VAL A 247 14.68 10.91 -1.97
N LEU A 248 15.22 9.70 -2.13
CA LEU A 248 14.48 8.50 -2.47
C LEU A 248 14.53 7.53 -1.29
N ALA A 249 13.40 7.31 -0.62
CA ALA A 249 13.25 6.42 0.51
C ALA A 249 12.45 5.17 0.12
N GLY A 250 12.99 4.00 0.42
CA GLY A 250 12.35 2.70 0.19
C GLY A 250 13.32 1.65 -0.35
N GLY A 251 12.85 0.41 -0.33
CA GLY A 251 13.56 -0.70 -0.96
C GLY A 251 13.44 -0.64 -2.49
N HIS A 252 14.19 -1.47 -3.17
CA HIS A 252 14.17 -1.58 -4.64
C HIS A 252 13.60 -2.93 -5.12
N GLY A 253 13.38 -3.02 -6.42
CA GLY A 253 13.03 -4.23 -7.14
C GLY A 253 14.25 -5.03 -7.59
N PRO A 254 14.17 -5.67 -8.77
CA PRO A 254 15.29 -6.37 -9.37
C PRO A 254 16.54 -5.49 -9.45
N GLU A 255 17.70 -6.09 -9.24
CA GLU A 255 18.98 -5.36 -9.22
C GLU A 255 19.25 -4.61 -10.52
N GLU A 256 18.96 -5.25 -11.66
CA GLU A 256 19.16 -4.64 -12.98
C GLU A 256 18.35 -3.35 -13.17
N GLU A 257 17.08 -3.32 -12.72
CA GLU A 257 16.23 -2.12 -12.75
C GLU A 257 16.79 -1.05 -11.79
N TYR A 258 17.25 -1.48 -10.61
CA TYR A 258 17.80 -0.56 -9.62
C TYR A 258 19.10 0.09 -10.10
N GLU A 259 20.00 -0.67 -10.75
CA GLU A 259 21.23 -0.15 -11.38
C GLU A 259 20.91 0.92 -12.44
N GLN A 260 19.87 0.69 -13.27
CA GLN A 260 19.41 1.66 -14.26
C GLN A 260 18.90 2.95 -13.60
N ILE A 261 18.14 2.84 -12.49
CA ILE A 261 17.66 4.00 -11.73
C ILE A 261 18.83 4.75 -11.08
N GLN A 262 19.81 4.05 -10.55
CA GLN A 262 21.04 4.67 -9.99
C GLN A 262 21.82 5.43 -11.06
N GLN A 263 21.92 4.88 -12.27
CA GLN A 263 22.57 5.56 -13.40
C GLN A 263 21.83 6.87 -13.77
N LEU A 264 20.49 6.82 -13.87
CA LEU A 264 19.67 8.02 -14.08
C LEU A 264 19.85 9.06 -12.96
N ALA A 265 20.01 8.61 -11.72
CA ALA A 265 20.24 9.50 -10.59
C ALA A 265 21.61 10.18 -10.64
N ILE A 266 22.65 9.48 -11.12
CA ILE A 266 23.99 10.06 -11.36
C ILE A 266 23.94 11.14 -12.45
N GLU A 267 23.15 10.93 -13.50
CA GLU A 267 22.96 11.86 -14.62
C GLU A 267 22.02 13.02 -14.26
N CYS A 268 21.27 12.92 -13.16
CA CYS A 268 20.36 13.96 -12.71
C CYS A 268 21.07 15.27 -12.40
N HIS A 269 20.47 16.39 -12.83
CA HIS A 269 21.03 17.73 -12.55
C HIS A 269 21.17 18.02 -11.06
N TYR A 270 20.25 17.48 -10.23
CA TYR A 270 20.23 17.72 -8.78
C TYR A 270 20.82 16.54 -8.01
N PRO A 271 21.40 16.79 -6.81
CA PRO A 271 21.86 15.71 -5.93
C PRO A 271 20.72 14.77 -5.56
N VAL A 272 20.87 13.47 -5.83
CA VAL A 272 19.92 12.42 -5.47
C VAL A 272 20.52 11.55 -4.37
N GLN A 273 19.81 11.36 -3.28
CA GLN A 273 20.19 10.51 -2.16
C GLN A 273 19.24 9.34 -2.02
N PHE A 274 19.76 8.13 -2.00
CA PHE A 274 19.01 6.90 -1.68
C PHE A 274 19.16 6.61 -0.19
N LEU A 275 18.04 6.44 0.52
CA LEU A 275 18.03 6.16 1.96
C LEU A 275 17.77 4.68 2.27
N GLY A 276 17.39 3.87 1.28
CA GLY A 276 16.93 2.51 1.53
C GLY A 276 15.61 2.45 2.32
N MET A 277 15.34 1.31 2.91
CA MET A 277 14.14 1.13 3.75
C MET A 277 14.31 1.87 5.08
N LEU A 278 13.27 2.62 5.46
CA LEU A 278 13.20 3.37 6.71
C LEU A 278 12.06 2.81 7.57
N SER A 279 12.22 2.90 8.89
CA SER A 279 11.10 2.75 9.81
C SER A 279 10.11 3.91 9.65
N GLN A 280 8.87 3.74 10.12
CA GLN A 280 7.87 4.83 10.07
C GLN A 280 8.35 6.11 10.79
N ALA A 281 9.06 5.97 11.90
CA ALA A 281 9.59 7.11 12.65
C ALA A 281 10.68 7.87 11.86
N GLU A 282 11.61 7.13 11.23
CA GLU A 282 12.64 7.73 10.37
C GLU A 282 12.02 8.38 9.12
N LEU A 283 11.03 7.74 8.52
CA LEU A 283 10.31 8.29 7.37
C LEU A 283 9.58 9.58 7.73
N ALA A 284 8.90 9.61 8.89
CA ALA A 284 8.23 10.83 9.39
C ALA A 284 9.23 11.97 9.58
N GLU A 285 10.45 11.68 10.06
CA GLU A 285 11.50 12.68 10.20
C GLU A 285 11.97 13.20 8.82
N GLN A 286 12.13 12.32 7.83
CA GLN A 286 12.44 12.73 6.47
C GLN A 286 11.33 13.59 5.84
N PHE A 287 10.06 13.28 6.09
CA PHE A 287 8.94 14.11 5.65
C PHE A 287 8.97 15.49 6.30
N ARG A 288 9.20 15.58 7.63
CA ARG A 288 9.34 16.89 8.33
C ARG A 288 10.46 17.76 7.76
N GLN A 289 11.53 17.13 7.24
CA GLN A 289 12.64 17.83 6.62
C GLN A 289 12.39 18.21 5.15
N SER A 290 11.36 17.65 4.51
CA SER A 290 11.11 17.83 3.08
C SER A 290 10.05 18.88 2.80
N ASP A 291 10.17 19.62 1.71
CA ASP A 291 9.23 20.65 1.30
C ASP A 291 8.10 20.07 0.44
N VAL A 292 8.43 19.12 -0.44
CA VAL A 292 7.47 18.48 -1.33
C VAL A 292 7.68 16.97 -1.28
N PHE A 293 6.60 16.24 -1.06
CA PHE A 293 6.52 14.80 -1.32
C PHE A 293 5.95 14.56 -2.71
N ILE A 294 6.53 13.63 -3.45
CA ILE A 294 6.07 13.25 -4.79
C ILE A 294 5.89 11.74 -4.94
N LEU A 295 4.72 11.32 -5.45
CA LEU A 295 4.41 9.93 -5.78
C LEU A 295 3.89 9.81 -7.22
N PRO A 296 4.78 9.67 -8.22
CA PRO A 296 4.42 9.63 -9.64
C PRO A 296 4.05 8.22 -10.12
N SER A 297 3.50 7.38 -9.25
CA SER A 297 3.17 5.98 -9.54
C SER A 297 2.18 5.85 -10.69
N PHE A 298 2.32 4.79 -11.49
CA PHE A 298 1.36 4.45 -12.55
C PHE A 298 0.17 3.64 -12.03
N PHE A 299 0.33 3.02 -10.87
CA PHE A 299 -0.75 2.27 -10.20
C PHE A 299 -0.60 2.31 -8.67
N GLU A 300 -1.70 2.55 -7.97
CA GLU A 300 -1.84 2.48 -6.51
C GLU A 300 -3.26 2.02 -6.14
N GLY A 301 -3.42 1.50 -4.94
CA GLY A 301 -4.74 1.35 -4.33
C GLY A 301 -5.25 2.70 -3.81
N LEU A 302 -4.81 3.08 -2.63
CA LEU A 302 -4.96 4.42 -2.07
C LEU A 302 -3.71 4.70 -1.23
N ALA A 303 -2.73 5.36 -1.83
CA ALA A 303 -1.39 5.48 -1.28
C ALA A 303 -1.38 6.21 0.08
N LEU A 304 -1.25 5.42 1.17
CA LEU A 304 -1.16 5.89 2.56
C LEU A 304 -0.11 6.99 2.74
N VAL A 305 0.99 6.82 2.06
CA VAL A 305 2.16 7.69 2.15
C VAL A 305 1.87 9.15 1.77
N ASN A 306 0.87 9.42 0.93
CA ASN A 306 0.42 10.79 0.64
C ASN A 306 -0.13 11.47 1.91
N ILE A 307 -0.91 10.73 2.70
CA ILE A 307 -1.52 11.25 3.94
C ILE A 307 -0.43 11.43 5.00
N GLU A 308 0.47 10.48 5.11
CA GLU A 308 1.60 10.51 6.05
C GLU A 308 2.53 11.71 5.79
N ALA A 309 2.83 11.96 4.51
CA ALA A 309 3.64 13.11 4.10
C ALA A 309 2.92 14.45 4.40
N MET A 310 1.60 14.55 4.10
CA MET A 310 0.81 15.74 4.45
C MET A 310 0.75 15.96 5.95
N ALA A 311 0.55 14.91 6.74
CA ALA A 311 0.52 14.98 8.19
C ALA A 311 1.81 15.54 8.77
N CYS A 312 2.95 15.31 8.10
CA CYS A 312 4.26 15.86 8.46
C CYS A 312 4.52 17.26 7.86
N GLY A 313 3.58 17.81 7.08
CA GLY A 313 3.66 19.16 6.51
C GLY A 313 4.31 19.23 5.13
N CYS A 314 4.51 18.12 4.42
CA CYS A 314 4.88 18.16 3.02
C CYS A 314 3.72 18.66 2.15
N LYS A 315 4.03 19.48 1.16
CA LYS A 315 3.15 19.67 0.01
C LYS A 315 3.20 18.40 -0.84
N VAL A 316 2.09 17.97 -1.41
CA VAL A 316 2.01 16.68 -2.10
C VAL A 316 1.76 16.85 -3.60
N VAL A 317 2.55 16.12 -4.39
CA VAL A 317 2.32 15.92 -5.83
C VAL A 317 2.15 14.41 -6.05
N CYS A 318 1.07 13.99 -6.69
CA CYS A 318 0.91 12.58 -7.04
C CYS A 318 0.22 12.39 -8.39
N SER A 319 0.35 11.22 -8.97
CA SER A 319 -0.38 10.86 -10.19
C SER A 319 -1.89 10.83 -9.93
N ASP A 320 -2.67 11.25 -10.93
CA ASP A 320 -4.14 11.16 -10.92
C ASP A 320 -4.59 9.74 -11.26
N ILE A 321 -4.45 8.88 -10.26
CA ILE A 321 -4.87 7.48 -10.36
C ILE A 321 -6.39 7.39 -10.11
N PRO A 322 -7.13 6.57 -10.87
CA PRO A 322 -8.58 6.46 -10.74
C PRO A 322 -9.05 6.25 -9.30
N GLY A 323 -9.95 7.12 -8.85
CA GLY A 323 -10.54 7.10 -7.51
C GLY A 323 -9.71 7.75 -6.40
N MET A 324 -8.42 8.02 -6.63
CA MET A 324 -7.57 8.67 -5.62
C MET A 324 -7.96 10.14 -5.45
N LYS A 325 -8.06 10.89 -6.54
CA LYS A 325 -8.45 12.29 -6.51
C LYS A 325 -9.81 12.50 -5.83
N ASP A 326 -10.83 11.75 -6.26
CA ASP A 326 -12.18 11.84 -5.68
C ASP A 326 -12.16 11.54 -4.18
N TRP A 327 -11.39 10.53 -3.77
CA TRP A 327 -11.28 10.18 -2.35
C TRP A 327 -10.65 11.32 -1.54
N PHE A 328 -9.58 11.95 -2.05
CA PHE A 328 -8.94 13.07 -1.35
C PHE A 328 -9.84 14.30 -1.29
N GLU A 329 -10.53 14.65 -2.38
CA GLU A 329 -11.51 15.75 -2.41
C GLU A 329 -12.64 15.56 -1.39
N GLU A 330 -13.08 14.32 -1.16
CA GLU A 330 -14.12 13.99 -0.19
C GLU A 330 -13.62 13.95 1.27
N ASN A 331 -12.40 13.57 1.52
CA ASN A 331 -11.89 13.25 2.86
C ASN A 331 -10.84 14.24 3.38
N VAL A 332 -10.17 14.96 2.50
CA VAL A 332 -9.13 15.95 2.82
C VAL A 332 -9.49 17.27 2.14
N PRO A 333 -10.34 18.09 2.76
CA PRO A 333 -10.72 19.37 2.16
C PRO A 333 -9.51 20.31 2.04
N GLY A 334 -9.47 21.07 0.94
CA GLY A 334 -8.40 22.01 0.61
C GLY A 334 -7.51 21.55 -0.57
N GLU A 335 -6.71 22.48 -1.11
CA GLU A 335 -5.83 22.19 -2.27
C GLU A 335 -4.46 21.62 -1.86
N GLN A 336 -4.48 20.62 -0.98
CA GLN A 336 -3.27 20.05 -0.40
C GLN A 336 -2.44 19.25 -1.40
N ILE A 337 -3.12 18.59 -2.36
CA ILE A 337 -2.48 17.71 -3.34
C ILE A 337 -2.61 18.29 -4.74
N THR A 338 -1.52 18.26 -5.49
CA THR A 338 -1.55 18.46 -6.94
C THR A 338 -1.56 17.12 -7.64
N PHE A 339 -2.67 16.82 -8.33
CA PHE A 339 -2.82 15.61 -9.13
C PHE A 339 -2.29 15.82 -10.54
N VAL A 340 -1.38 14.95 -10.97
CA VAL A 340 -0.76 14.97 -12.30
C VAL A 340 -1.40 13.91 -13.18
N LYS A 341 -2.01 14.35 -14.28
CA LYS A 341 -2.66 13.45 -15.24
C LYS A 341 -1.66 12.40 -15.73
N LEU A 342 -2.03 11.12 -15.62
CA LEU A 342 -1.27 9.99 -16.15
C LEU A 342 -1.05 10.11 -17.68
N PRO A 343 0.00 9.47 -18.21
CA PRO A 343 0.06 9.16 -19.64
C PRO A 343 -1.07 8.18 -19.99
N ARG A 344 -1.32 7.96 -21.29
CA ARG A 344 -2.18 6.87 -21.70
C ARG A 344 -1.54 5.54 -21.25
N MET A 345 -2.37 4.65 -20.69
CA MET A 345 -1.93 3.36 -20.20
C MET A 345 -2.20 2.27 -21.27
N GLU A 346 -1.23 1.38 -21.49
CA GLU A 346 -1.43 0.17 -22.30
C GLU A 346 -2.26 -0.87 -21.57
N ASN A 347 -2.05 -0.95 -20.26
CA ASN A 347 -2.80 -1.79 -19.34
C ASN A 347 -2.85 -1.13 -17.94
N THR A 348 -3.13 -1.88 -16.89
CA THR A 348 -3.37 -1.34 -15.54
C THR A 348 -2.17 -0.57 -14.96
N ASP A 349 -0.93 -0.97 -15.29
CA ASP A 349 0.30 -0.44 -14.66
C ASP A 349 1.46 -0.16 -15.64
N GLU A 350 1.20 -0.23 -16.95
CA GLU A 350 2.18 0.04 -17.99
C GLU A 350 1.79 1.26 -18.81
N PRO A 351 2.56 2.35 -18.77
CA PRO A 351 2.30 3.53 -19.56
C PRO A 351 2.76 3.36 -21.03
N VAL A 352 2.09 4.06 -21.93
CA VAL A 352 2.55 4.21 -23.31
C VAL A 352 3.83 5.04 -23.32
N ALA A 353 4.93 4.44 -23.80
CA ALA A 353 6.28 5.01 -23.70
C ALA A 353 6.40 6.39 -24.38
N GLU A 354 5.73 6.61 -25.52
CA GLU A 354 5.76 7.86 -26.27
C GLU A 354 5.13 9.03 -25.53
N GLU A 355 4.30 8.78 -24.50
CA GLU A 355 3.66 9.81 -23.69
C GLU A 355 4.44 10.16 -22.41
N LEU A 356 5.47 9.39 -22.06
CA LEU A 356 6.29 9.63 -20.87
C LEU A 356 6.93 11.03 -20.84
N PRO A 357 7.53 11.56 -21.93
CA PRO A 357 8.11 12.91 -21.90
C PRO A 357 7.08 14.00 -21.56
N ALA A 358 5.84 13.87 -22.02
CA ALA A 358 4.78 14.83 -21.69
C ALA A 358 4.32 14.67 -20.24
N PHE A 359 4.33 13.47 -19.68
CA PHE A 359 4.07 13.21 -18.26
C PHE A 359 5.18 13.80 -17.38
N GLU A 360 6.44 13.62 -17.74
CA GLU A 360 7.61 14.18 -17.05
C GLU A 360 7.57 15.72 -16.99
N GLN A 361 7.15 16.38 -18.09
CA GLN A 361 6.94 17.83 -18.07
C GLN A 361 5.81 18.26 -17.15
N ARG A 362 4.69 17.51 -17.09
CA ARG A 362 3.61 17.79 -16.13
C ARG A 362 4.05 17.60 -14.69
N LEU A 363 4.87 16.58 -14.40
CA LEU A 363 5.47 16.36 -13.07
C LEU A 363 6.34 17.56 -12.66
N ALA A 364 7.22 18.02 -13.56
CA ALA A 364 8.07 19.17 -13.31
C ALA A 364 7.27 20.45 -13.05
N GLU A 365 6.22 20.70 -13.84
CA GLU A 365 5.37 21.87 -13.62
C GLU A 365 4.62 21.81 -12.29
N ALA A 366 4.08 20.65 -11.91
CA ALA A 366 3.43 20.46 -10.62
C ALA A 366 4.40 20.66 -9.43
N LEU A 367 5.64 20.14 -9.56
CA LEU A 367 6.70 20.36 -8.58
C LEU A 367 7.03 21.85 -8.46
N ARG A 368 7.21 22.54 -9.59
CA ARG A 368 7.51 23.98 -9.62
C ARG A 368 6.42 24.77 -8.91
N GLN A 369 5.15 24.53 -9.22
CA GLN A 369 4.02 25.18 -8.58
C GLN A 369 4.02 24.97 -7.05
N LYS A 370 4.26 23.75 -6.58
CA LYS A 370 4.32 23.45 -5.14
C LYS A 370 5.54 24.07 -4.44
N LEU A 371 6.68 24.15 -5.11
CA LEU A 371 7.87 24.80 -4.56
C LEU A 371 7.71 26.34 -4.46
N GLU A 372 7.02 26.96 -5.41
CA GLU A 372 6.74 28.40 -5.46
C GLU A 372 5.57 28.82 -4.56
N GLN A 373 4.71 27.89 -4.16
CA GLN A 373 3.57 28.17 -3.27
C GLN A 373 4.05 28.61 -1.89
N THR A 374 3.71 29.84 -1.49
CA THR A 374 4.13 30.45 -0.21
C THR A 374 3.15 30.19 0.93
N GLU A 375 1.90 29.88 0.63
CA GLU A 375 0.88 29.60 1.64
C GLU A 375 1.05 28.17 2.17
N GLU A 376 1.14 28.08 3.50
CA GLU A 376 1.11 26.80 4.22
C GLU A 376 -0.30 26.56 4.71
N GLU A 377 -1.04 25.69 4.04
CA GLU A 377 -2.31 25.20 4.55
C GLU A 377 -2.08 24.00 5.47
N THR A 378 -2.68 24.01 6.64
CA THR A 378 -2.67 22.85 7.54
C THR A 378 -3.73 21.86 7.09
N PRO A 379 -3.38 20.64 6.69
CA PRO A 379 -4.36 19.66 6.23
C PRO A 379 -5.30 19.24 7.37
N GLN A 380 -6.61 19.18 7.07
CA GLN A 380 -7.60 18.71 8.04
C GLN A 380 -7.73 17.19 7.97
N LEU A 381 -6.82 16.49 8.65
CA LEU A 381 -6.74 15.03 8.66
C LEU A 381 -7.51 14.35 9.80
N SER A 382 -8.17 15.11 10.69
CA SER A 382 -8.87 14.58 11.86
C SER A 382 -9.97 13.55 11.54
N GLN A 383 -10.48 13.56 10.30
CA GLN A 383 -11.48 12.60 9.84
C GLN A 383 -10.85 11.28 9.38
N ILE A 384 -9.55 11.25 9.08
CA ILE A 384 -8.81 10.10 8.57
C ILE A 384 -8.12 9.44 9.76
N SER A 385 -8.77 8.44 10.39
CA SER A 385 -8.20 7.75 11.53
C SER A 385 -8.39 6.25 11.42
N TRP A 386 -7.38 5.49 11.83
CA TRP A 386 -7.46 4.03 11.90
C TRP A 386 -8.59 3.56 12.80
N ARG A 387 -8.94 4.32 13.84
CA ARG A 387 -10.07 4.02 14.70
C ARG A 387 -11.39 3.95 13.93
N LYS A 388 -11.70 4.96 13.10
CA LYS A 388 -12.92 4.96 12.30
C LYS A 388 -12.95 3.82 11.29
N ILE A 389 -11.81 3.53 10.68
CA ILE A 389 -11.68 2.44 9.74
C ILE A 389 -11.91 1.10 10.43
N SER A 390 -11.27 0.86 11.57
CA SER A 390 -11.41 -0.36 12.35
C SER A 390 -12.87 -0.62 12.77
N GLU A 391 -13.59 0.42 13.16
CA GLU A 391 -15.03 0.36 13.45
C GLU A 391 -15.87 0.06 12.20
N CYS A 392 -15.52 0.65 11.05
CA CYS A 392 -16.22 0.45 9.77
C CYS A 392 -16.11 -1.01 9.29
N VAL A 393 -14.94 -1.62 9.42
CA VAL A 393 -14.69 -3.02 9.01
C VAL A 393 -15.56 -4.00 9.81
N LEU A 394 -15.81 -3.77 11.09
CA LEU A 394 -16.55 -4.70 11.96
C LEU A 394 -18.08 -4.57 11.89
N ARG A 395 -18.58 -3.43 11.45
CA ARG A 395 -20.04 -3.18 11.27
C ARG A 395 -20.60 -3.96 10.07
#